data_b055408ca416ad93fc04dafae273a503
#
_entry.id   b055408ca416ad93fc04dafae273a503
#
_cell.length_a   1.000
_cell.length_b   1.000
_cell.length_c   1.000
_cell.angle_alpha   90.00
_cell.angle_beta   90.00
_cell.angle_gamma   90.00
#
_symmetry.space_group_name_H-M   'P 1'
#
loop_
_entity.id
_entity.type
_entity.pdbx_description
1 polymer ?
#
loop_
_entity_poly.entity_id
_entity_poly.type
_entity_poly.pdbx_seq_one_letter_code
_entity_poly.pdbx_strand_id
1 'polypeptide(L)'
;RRRSMQLWPRWVKALKAFETSLTLQTGLLQIAADRESATRMGALAEQRSDLGLELQTSEQVRTIWPTALHGALHSKADGRIDPLQLQIALRRALLQESVQPLPTRVVQLERDGSRWRVHQAEGGSTCHDCVVICSGLSAGALLEPLGHSLPLSPVLGQALSLQLKEGPTTWMNWPAVLIDQSFNLIPDGPGQLLLGATVEPGTEAAD
;
A
#
# COMPACT_ATOMS: atom_id res chain seq x y z
N ARG A 1 -8.55 2.04 -8.75
CA ARG A 1 -8.15 3.32 -8.16
C ARG A 1 -9.35 4.14 -7.67
N ARG A 2 -10.33 4.58 -8.52
CA ARG A 2 -11.50 5.39 -8.09
C ARG A 2 -12.21 4.81 -6.87
N ARG A 3 -12.56 3.52 -6.90
CA ARG A 3 -13.25 2.84 -5.80
C ARG A 3 -12.44 2.87 -4.51
N SER A 4 -11.14 2.63 -4.60
CA SER A 4 -10.22 2.68 -3.47
C SER A 4 -10.17 4.07 -2.84
N MET A 5 -9.99 5.13 -3.66
CA MET A 5 -9.97 6.52 -3.19
C MET A 5 -11.27 6.92 -2.45
N GLN A 6 -12.42 6.37 -2.86
CA GLN A 6 -13.70 6.62 -2.19
C GLN A 6 -13.86 5.85 -0.88
N LEU A 7 -13.30 4.64 -0.78
CA LEU A 7 -13.48 3.75 0.35
C LEU A 7 -12.52 4.05 1.50
N TRP A 8 -11.25 4.36 1.22
CA TRP A 8 -10.25 4.56 2.26
C TRP A 8 -10.60 5.64 3.28
N PRO A 9 -11.10 6.84 2.91
CA PRO A 9 -11.51 7.85 3.90
C PRO A 9 -12.59 7.33 4.85
N ARG A 10 -13.52 6.54 4.34
CA ARG A 10 -14.62 5.95 5.14
C ARG A 10 -14.09 4.87 6.09
N TRP A 11 -13.23 3.98 5.60
CA TRP A 11 -12.65 2.92 6.40
C TRP A 11 -11.74 3.47 7.50
N VAL A 12 -10.87 4.44 7.18
CA VAL A 12 -10.03 5.06 8.19
C VAL A 12 -10.87 5.75 9.26
N LYS A 13 -11.93 6.47 8.86
CA LYS A 13 -12.86 7.08 9.82
C LYS A 13 -13.49 6.04 10.76
N ALA A 14 -13.92 4.90 10.26
CA ALA A 14 -14.49 3.82 11.07
C ALA A 14 -13.43 3.15 11.96
N LEU A 15 -12.27 2.86 11.41
CA LEU A 15 -11.18 2.17 12.10
C LEU A 15 -10.49 3.04 13.17
N LYS A 16 -10.63 4.36 13.13
CA LYS A 16 -10.15 5.27 14.18
C LYS A 16 -10.76 5.01 15.56
N ALA A 17 -11.92 4.40 15.62
CA ALA A 17 -12.52 3.96 16.88
C ALA A 17 -11.66 2.88 17.59
N PHE A 18 -10.86 2.14 16.84
CA PHE A 18 -10.01 1.05 17.30
C PHE A 18 -8.53 1.44 17.44
N GLU A 19 -8.07 2.40 16.62
CA GLU A 19 -6.71 2.93 16.67
C GLU A 19 -6.73 4.43 16.35
N THR A 20 -6.64 5.25 17.37
CA THR A 20 -6.79 6.72 17.27
C THR A 20 -5.68 7.39 16.46
N SER A 21 -4.49 6.79 16.43
CA SER A 21 -3.34 7.28 15.65
C SER A 21 -3.48 7.00 14.14
N LEU A 22 -4.39 6.09 13.75
CA LEU A 22 -4.61 5.75 12.34
C LEU A 22 -5.06 6.98 11.55
N THR A 23 -4.29 7.34 10.54
CA THR A 23 -4.59 8.47 9.66
C THR A 23 -4.39 8.11 8.20
N LEU A 24 -5.25 8.64 7.33
CA LEU A 24 -5.00 8.71 5.90
C LEU A 24 -4.31 10.05 5.63
N GLN A 25 -3.05 10.01 5.30
CA GLN A 25 -2.29 11.18 4.83
C GLN A 25 -2.45 11.27 3.31
N THR A 26 -2.93 12.40 2.81
CA THR A 26 -3.18 12.59 1.37
C THR A 26 -2.16 13.55 0.77
N GLY A 27 -2.07 13.52 -0.55
CA GLY A 27 -1.11 14.28 -1.34
C GLY A 27 0.03 13.37 -1.85
N LEU A 28 0.04 13.11 -3.15
CA LEU A 28 1.14 12.43 -3.82
C LEU A 28 1.70 13.39 -4.86
N LEU A 29 3.01 13.60 -4.84
CA LEU A 29 3.71 14.46 -5.78
C LEU A 29 4.70 13.61 -6.58
N GLN A 30 4.48 13.48 -7.90
CA GLN A 30 5.38 12.77 -8.79
C GLN A 30 6.19 13.77 -9.62
N ILE A 31 7.49 13.80 -9.41
CA ILE A 31 8.42 14.71 -10.09
C ILE A 31 8.57 14.29 -11.56
N ALA A 32 8.52 15.26 -12.46
CA ALA A 32 8.83 15.04 -13.86
C ALA A 32 10.35 14.98 -14.08
N ALA A 33 10.85 13.86 -14.58
CA ALA A 33 12.28 13.64 -14.81
C ALA A 33 12.82 14.52 -15.95
N ASP A 34 11.99 14.78 -16.96
CA ASP A 34 12.32 15.53 -18.17
C ASP A 34 11.07 16.22 -18.76
N ARG A 35 11.24 16.95 -19.86
CA ARG A 35 10.15 17.64 -20.55
C ARG A 35 9.11 16.69 -21.13
N GLU A 36 9.52 15.53 -21.58
CA GLU A 36 8.62 14.53 -22.15
C GLU A 36 7.69 13.96 -21.08
N SER A 37 8.25 13.59 -19.93
CA SER A 37 7.46 13.15 -18.76
C SER A 37 6.52 14.25 -18.27
N ALA A 38 6.97 15.51 -18.21
CA ALA A 38 6.10 16.65 -17.87
C ALA A 38 4.92 16.79 -18.83
N THR A 39 5.17 16.64 -20.13
CA THR A 39 4.11 16.69 -21.16
C THR A 39 3.09 15.55 -20.96
N ARG A 40 3.58 14.32 -20.74
CA ARG A 40 2.70 13.16 -20.45
C ARG A 40 1.88 13.37 -19.17
N MET A 41 2.49 13.92 -18.12
CA MET A 41 1.82 14.24 -16.86
C MET A 41 0.74 15.33 -17.06
N GLY A 42 1.01 16.36 -17.87
CA GLY A 42 0.03 17.37 -18.23
C GLY A 42 -1.18 16.77 -18.93
N ALA A 43 -0.95 15.99 -19.98
CA ALA A 43 -2.03 15.31 -20.69
C ALA A 43 -2.84 14.37 -19.76
N LEU A 44 -2.18 13.68 -18.84
CA LEU A 44 -2.86 12.84 -17.85
C LEU A 44 -3.70 13.66 -16.87
N ALA A 45 -3.21 14.80 -16.41
CA ALA A 45 -3.94 15.70 -15.51
C ALA A 45 -5.21 16.23 -16.19
N GLU A 46 -5.12 16.63 -17.45
CA GLU A 46 -6.27 17.08 -18.24
C GLU A 46 -7.31 15.97 -18.43
N GLN A 47 -6.86 14.78 -18.89
CA GLN A 47 -7.74 13.62 -19.12
C GLN A 47 -8.40 13.10 -17.86
N ARG A 48 -7.79 13.31 -16.72
CA ARG A 48 -8.21 12.72 -15.44
C ARG A 48 -8.37 13.76 -14.32
N SER A 49 -8.78 14.96 -14.69
CA SER A 49 -9.09 16.05 -13.75
C SER A 49 -10.13 15.65 -12.70
N ASP A 50 -11.05 14.75 -13.08
CA ASP A 50 -12.04 14.13 -12.19
C ASP A 50 -11.43 13.33 -11.01
N LEU A 51 -10.16 12.98 -11.08
CA LEU A 51 -9.42 12.29 -10.01
C LEU A 51 -8.60 13.25 -9.13
N GLY A 52 -8.75 14.57 -9.32
CA GLY A 52 -8.01 15.58 -8.57
C GLY A 52 -6.52 15.61 -8.92
N LEU A 53 -6.18 15.29 -10.18
CA LEU A 53 -4.83 15.42 -10.71
C LEU A 53 -4.59 16.85 -11.19
N GLU A 54 -3.45 17.42 -10.81
CA GLU A 54 -3.04 18.77 -11.20
C GLU A 54 -1.55 18.77 -11.59
N LEU A 55 -1.23 19.48 -12.66
CA LEU A 55 0.17 19.74 -13.00
C LEU A 55 0.66 20.94 -12.18
N GLN A 56 1.78 20.77 -11.47
CA GLN A 56 2.47 21.83 -10.75
C GLN A 56 3.70 22.31 -11.54
N THR A 57 3.95 23.61 -11.54
CA THR A 57 5.12 24.19 -12.20
C THR A 57 6.40 23.87 -11.44
N SER A 58 7.56 23.98 -12.10
CA SER A 58 8.86 23.79 -11.44
C SER A 58 9.08 24.78 -10.28
N GLU A 59 8.60 26.02 -10.41
CA GLU A 59 8.70 27.04 -9.35
C GLU A 59 7.96 26.61 -8.07
N GLN A 60 6.74 26.10 -8.22
CA GLN A 60 5.94 25.59 -7.08
C GLN A 60 6.60 24.40 -6.42
N VAL A 61 7.11 23.47 -7.20
CA VAL A 61 7.68 22.21 -6.70
C VAL A 61 9.05 22.42 -6.04
N ARG A 62 9.86 23.35 -6.52
CA ARG A 62 11.20 23.63 -5.97
C ARG A 62 11.22 24.06 -4.51
N THR A 63 10.13 24.56 -3.99
CA THR A 63 9.99 24.85 -2.55
C THR A 63 10.06 23.60 -1.68
N ILE A 64 9.68 22.44 -2.27
CA ILE A 64 9.67 21.12 -1.62
C ILE A 64 10.88 20.30 -2.11
N TRP A 65 11.12 20.29 -3.43
CA TRP A 65 12.16 19.50 -4.09
C TRP A 65 13.01 20.39 -5.00
N PRO A 66 14.14 20.93 -4.51
CA PRO A 66 14.93 21.95 -5.22
C PRO A 66 15.43 21.57 -6.60
N THR A 67 15.62 20.27 -6.86
CA THR A 67 16.09 19.74 -8.14
C THR A 67 14.99 19.51 -9.18
N ALA A 68 13.71 19.79 -8.87
CA ALA A 68 12.60 19.64 -9.80
C ALA A 68 12.63 20.70 -10.90
N LEU A 69 13.19 20.38 -12.07
CA LEU A 69 13.35 21.29 -13.19
C LEU A 69 12.13 21.37 -14.11
N HIS A 70 11.31 20.34 -14.13
CA HIS A 70 10.23 20.16 -15.11
C HIS A 70 8.83 20.12 -14.48
N GLY A 71 8.73 20.44 -13.16
CA GLY A 71 7.47 20.41 -12.44
C GLY A 71 7.11 19.00 -11.94
N ALA A 72 5.85 18.81 -11.61
CA ALA A 72 5.35 17.55 -11.06
C ALA A 72 3.86 17.35 -11.32
N LEU A 73 3.42 16.10 -11.26
CA LEU A 73 2.01 15.73 -11.18
C LEU A 73 1.62 15.60 -9.71
N HIS A 74 0.66 16.40 -9.29
CA HIS A 74 0.09 16.33 -7.95
C HIS A 74 -1.24 15.59 -7.97
N SER A 75 -1.38 14.59 -7.09
CA SER A 75 -2.64 13.91 -6.80
C SER A 75 -3.09 14.25 -5.39
N LYS A 76 -4.14 15.03 -5.25
CA LYS A 76 -4.67 15.45 -3.93
C LYS A 76 -5.31 14.32 -3.14
N ALA A 77 -5.85 13.32 -3.83
CA ALA A 77 -6.64 12.25 -3.22
C ALA A 77 -5.85 10.94 -3.01
N ASP A 78 -4.74 10.76 -3.70
CA ASP A 78 -3.81 9.65 -3.39
C ASP A 78 -3.03 9.98 -2.13
N GLY A 79 -2.56 8.95 -1.43
CA GLY A 79 -1.84 9.13 -0.19
C GLY A 79 -1.37 7.82 0.41
N ARG A 80 -1.10 7.83 1.70
CA ARG A 80 -0.61 6.67 2.45
C ARG A 80 -1.37 6.46 3.76
N ILE A 81 -1.28 5.25 4.25
CA ILE A 81 -1.70 4.83 5.58
C ILE A 81 -0.52 4.06 6.17
N ASP A 82 -0.24 4.25 7.45
CA ASP A 82 0.72 3.42 8.17
C ASP A 82 0.18 1.98 8.27
N PRO A 83 0.89 0.99 7.69
CA PRO A 83 0.41 -0.39 7.66
C PRO A 83 0.37 -1.05 9.05
N LEU A 84 1.23 -0.64 9.99
CA LEU A 84 1.25 -1.19 11.34
C LEU A 84 0.03 -0.71 12.13
N GLN A 85 -0.28 0.59 12.07
CA GLN A 85 -1.48 1.16 12.69
C GLN A 85 -2.75 0.55 12.09
N LEU A 86 -2.77 0.34 10.76
CA LEU A 86 -3.88 -0.31 10.09
C LEU A 86 -4.08 -1.74 10.57
N GLN A 87 -3.01 -2.53 10.70
CA GLN A 87 -3.09 -3.90 11.23
C GLN A 87 -3.62 -3.94 12.66
N ILE A 88 -3.17 -3.03 13.52
CA ILE A 88 -3.66 -2.92 14.90
C ILE A 88 -5.16 -2.62 14.90
N ALA A 89 -5.59 -1.62 14.12
CA ALA A 89 -6.98 -1.24 14.00
C ALA A 89 -7.87 -2.39 13.50
N LEU A 90 -7.44 -3.07 12.45
CA LEU A 90 -8.16 -4.21 11.88
C LEU A 90 -8.27 -5.38 12.87
N ARG A 91 -7.19 -5.72 13.57
CA ARG A 91 -7.22 -6.79 14.58
C ARG A 91 -8.21 -6.48 15.70
N ARG A 92 -8.21 -5.25 16.21
CA ARG A 92 -9.15 -4.82 17.26
C ARG A 92 -10.60 -4.84 16.77
N ALA A 93 -10.83 -4.36 15.54
CA ALA A 93 -12.15 -4.39 14.92
C ALA A 93 -12.67 -5.83 14.74
N LEU A 94 -11.84 -6.75 14.25
CA LEU A 94 -12.22 -8.17 14.10
C LEU A 94 -12.60 -8.83 15.42
N LEU A 95 -11.87 -8.54 16.49
CA LEU A 95 -12.20 -9.06 17.82
C LEU A 95 -13.56 -8.54 18.32
N GLN A 96 -13.88 -7.28 18.04
CA GLN A 96 -15.19 -6.71 18.42
C GLN A 96 -16.34 -7.33 17.60
N GLU A 97 -16.11 -7.67 16.35
CA GLU A 97 -17.08 -8.35 15.48
C GLU A 97 -17.17 -9.88 15.76
N SER A 98 -16.62 -10.34 16.88
CA SER A 98 -16.60 -11.76 17.27
C SER A 98 -15.94 -12.69 16.26
N VAL A 99 -15.05 -12.15 15.42
CA VAL A 99 -14.21 -12.96 14.53
C VAL A 99 -13.14 -13.63 15.37
N GLN A 100 -13.04 -14.96 15.27
CA GLN A 100 -12.06 -15.73 16.01
C GLN A 100 -10.79 -15.93 15.14
N PRO A 101 -9.65 -15.32 15.49
CA PRO A 101 -8.39 -15.61 14.83
C PRO A 101 -7.94 -17.03 15.17
N LEU A 102 -7.62 -17.81 14.17
CA LEU A 102 -6.98 -19.11 14.34
C LEU A 102 -5.48 -18.93 14.03
N PRO A 103 -4.60 -19.03 15.04
CA PRO A 103 -3.16 -18.86 14.88
C PRO A 103 -2.53 -20.14 14.31
N THR A 104 -3.04 -20.63 13.21
CA THR A 104 -2.58 -21.84 12.54
C THR A 104 -2.44 -21.61 11.05
N ARG A 105 -1.53 -22.34 10.43
CA ARG A 105 -1.34 -22.33 9.00
C ARG A 105 -2.31 -23.29 8.33
N VAL A 106 -3.05 -22.80 7.33
CA VAL A 106 -3.85 -23.66 6.45
C VAL A 106 -2.92 -24.27 5.39
N VAL A 107 -3.00 -25.59 5.25
CA VAL A 107 -2.13 -26.37 4.33
C VAL A 107 -2.87 -26.99 3.17
N GLN A 108 -4.20 -27.17 3.30
CA GLN A 108 -5.01 -27.78 2.24
C GLN A 108 -6.46 -27.35 2.35
N LEU A 109 -7.10 -27.22 1.20
CA LEU A 109 -8.55 -27.03 1.06
C LEU A 109 -9.13 -28.22 0.32
N GLU A 110 -10.27 -28.71 0.79
CA GLU A 110 -10.97 -29.85 0.20
C GLU A 110 -12.47 -29.55 0.09
N ARG A 111 -13.10 -30.00 -0.99
CA ARG A 111 -14.57 -29.95 -1.12
C ARG A 111 -15.18 -31.08 -0.31
N ASP A 112 -16.11 -30.73 0.57
CA ASP A 112 -16.89 -31.66 1.38
C ASP A 112 -18.38 -31.41 1.12
N GLY A 113 -18.89 -31.99 0.05
CA GLY A 113 -20.24 -31.70 -0.47
C GLY A 113 -20.38 -30.25 -0.90
N SER A 114 -21.29 -29.51 -0.27
CA SER A 114 -21.51 -28.06 -0.52
C SER A 114 -20.57 -27.17 0.29
N ARG A 115 -19.79 -27.72 1.21
CA ARG A 115 -18.93 -27.02 2.14
C ARG A 115 -17.45 -27.16 1.78
N TRP A 116 -16.59 -26.47 2.51
CA TRP A 116 -15.15 -26.53 2.42
C TRP A 116 -14.56 -27.07 3.72
N ARG A 117 -13.72 -28.10 3.60
CA ARG A 117 -12.87 -28.58 4.68
C ARG A 117 -11.52 -27.89 4.61
N VAL A 118 -11.14 -27.23 5.68
CA VAL A 118 -9.90 -26.47 5.80
C VAL A 118 -8.96 -27.24 6.74
N HIS A 119 -7.85 -27.76 6.21
CA HIS A 119 -6.86 -28.53 6.96
C HIS A 119 -5.76 -27.63 7.50
N GLN A 120 -5.36 -27.89 8.74
CA GLN A 120 -4.39 -27.11 9.51
C GLN A 120 -3.05 -27.85 9.62
N ALA A 121 -1.94 -27.12 9.67
CA ALA A 121 -0.58 -27.69 9.69
C ALA A 121 -0.32 -28.55 10.94
N GLU A 122 -0.85 -28.12 12.08
CA GLU A 122 -0.69 -28.80 13.38
C GLU A 122 -1.66 -29.99 13.55
N GLY A 123 -2.37 -30.35 12.51
CA GLY A 123 -3.42 -31.36 12.51
C GLY A 123 -4.79 -30.79 12.84
N GLY A 124 -5.82 -31.54 12.46
CA GLY A 124 -7.20 -31.12 12.58
C GLY A 124 -7.73 -30.41 11.32
N SER A 125 -9.03 -30.24 11.30
CA SER A 125 -9.71 -29.54 10.21
C SER A 125 -11.00 -28.88 10.70
N THR A 126 -11.44 -27.84 9.98
CA THR A 126 -12.71 -27.16 10.20
C THR A 126 -13.51 -27.10 8.91
N CYS A 127 -14.85 -27.06 9.01
CA CYS A 127 -15.73 -26.99 7.85
C CYS A 127 -16.43 -25.64 7.78
N HIS A 128 -16.43 -25.02 6.59
CA HIS A 128 -16.98 -23.70 6.31
C HIS A 128 -17.81 -23.69 5.04
N ASP A 129 -18.81 -22.84 4.98
CA ASP A 129 -19.65 -22.70 3.79
C ASP A 129 -18.93 -21.91 2.69
N CYS A 130 -18.03 -21.00 3.07
CA CYS A 130 -17.24 -20.19 2.15
C CYS A 130 -15.80 -20.01 2.68
N VAL A 131 -14.83 -19.99 1.80
CA VAL A 131 -13.41 -19.70 2.11
C VAL A 131 -12.94 -18.58 1.20
N VAL A 132 -12.30 -17.56 1.79
CA VAL A 132 -11.65 -16.47 1.05
C VAL A 132 -10.15 -16.59 1.24
N ILE A 133 -9.41 -16.79 0.14
CA ILE A 133 -7.96 -16.96 0.14
C ILE A 133 -7.29 -15.59 -0.05
N CYS A 134 -6.59 -15.12 0.98
CA CYS A 134 -5.84 -13.85 0.98
C CYS A 134 -4.38 -14.07 1.37
N SER A 135 -3.78 -15.20 0.98
CA SER A 135 -2.45 -15.66 1.43
C SER A 135 -1.28 -15.21 0.53
N GLY A 136 -1.51 -14.25 -0.38
CA GLY A 136 -0.44 -13.72 -1.24
C GLY A 136 0.23 -14.81 -2.07
N LEU A 137 1.55 -14.91 -2.04
CA LEU A 137 2.33 -15.90 -2.79
C LEU A 137 1.97 -17.36 -2.44
N SER A 138 1.51 -17.62 -1.21
CA SER A 138 1.09 -18.95 -0.78
C SER A 138 -0.28 -19.39 -1.34
N ALA A 139 -1.02 -18.49 -2.02
CA ALA A 139 -2.33 -18.82 -2.57
C ALA A 139 -2.26 -19.94 -3.63
N GLY A 140 -1.18 -19.96 -4.42
CA GLY A 140 -0.96 -20.98 -5.45
C GLY A 140 -0.98 -22.40 -4.89
N ALA A 141 -0.26 -22.65 -3.79
CA ALA A 141 -0.20 -23.95 -3.14
C ALA A 141 -1.56 -24.47 -2.63
N LEU A 142 -2.47 -23.56 -2.26
CA LEU A 142 -3.82 -23.92 -1.82
C LEU A 142 -4.77 -24.16 -3.00
N LEU A 143 -4.54 -23.52 -4.14
CA LEU A 143 -5.44 -23.54 -5.30
C LEU A 143 -5.07 -24.61 -6.32
N GLU A 144 -3.79 -24.94 -6.46
CA GLU A 144 -3.31 -25.92 -7.44
C GLU A 144 -3.95 -27.31 -7.27
N PRO A 145 -4.11 -27.87 -6.05
CA PRO A 145 -4.83 -29.13 -5.85
C PRO A 145 -6.31 -29.08 -6.22
N LEU A 146 -6.88 -27.88 -6.31
CA LEU A 146 -8.27 -27.65 -6.74
C LEU A 146 -8.40 -27.41 -8.26
N GLY A 147 -7.31 -27.56 -9.02
CA GLY A 147 -7.27 -27.35 -10.46
C GLY A 147 -7.14 -25.89 -10.91
N HIS A 148 -6.77 -24.98 -9.99
CA HIS A 148 -6.57 -23.55 -10.31
C HIS A 148 -5.09 -23.19 -10.26
N SER A 149 -4.56 -22.68 -11.35
CA SER A 149 -3.20 -22.13 -11.41
C SER A 149 -3.23 -20.62 -11.31
N LEU A 150 -2.40 -20.07 -10.42
CA LEU A 150 -2.16 -18.62 -10.32
C LEU A 150 -0.71 -18.34 -10.73
N PRO A 151 -0.47 -17.54 -11.79
CA PRO A 151 0.88 -17.18 -12.21
C PRO A 151 1.46 -16.07 -11.31
N LEU A 152 1.72 -16.39 -10.04
CA LEU A 152 2.33 -15.50 -9.08
C LEU A 152 3.83 -15.75 -9.03
N SER A 153 4.62 -14.69 -9.10
CA SER A 153 6.06 -14.72 -8.90
C SER A 153 6.45 -13.74 -7.80
N PRO A 154 7.46 -14.09 -6.97
CA PRO A 154 7.96 -13.16 -5.96
C PRO A 154 8.64 -11.96 -6.61
N VAL A 155 8.48 -10.81 -6.01
CA VAL A 155 9.21 -9.59 -6.32
C VAL A 155 9.73 -9.02 -5.01
N LEU A 156 11.04 -9.04 -4.82
CA LEU A 156 11.67 -8.44 -3.65
C LEU A 156 11.63 -6.92 -3.78
N GLY A 157 11.27 -6.24 -2.70
CA GLY A 157 11.34 -4.80 -2.57
C GLY A 157 12.06 -4.43 -1.27
N GLN A 158 13.12 -3.64 -1.37
CA GLN A 158 13.86 -3.14 -0.21
C GLN A 158 13.58 -1.67 0.01
N ALA A 159 13.43 -1.27 1.25
CA ALA A 159 13.27 0.12 1.66
C ALA A 159 14.27 0.48 2.77
N LEU A 160 14.69 1.74 2.79
CA LEU A 160 15.61 2.29 3.78
C LEU A 160 14.89 3.30 4.66
N SER A 161 15.06 3.18 5.97
CA SER A 161 14.69 4.23 6.91
C SER A 161 15.92 5.12 7.15
N LEU A 162 15.78 6.41 6.86
CA LEU A 162 16.84 7.40 6.93
C LEU A 162 16.56 8.40 8.04
N GLN A 163 17.56 8.65 8.90
CA GLN A 163 17.56 9.77 9.82
C GLN A 163 18.35 10.90 9.18
N LEU A 164 17.69 12.02 8.89
CA LEU A 164 18.33 13.19 8.31
C LEU A 164 19.10 13.95 9.38
N LYS A 165 20.35 14.32 9.11
CA LYS A 165 21.21 15.11 10.03
C LYS A 165 20.63 16.51 10.25
N GLU A 166 20.16 17.12 9.17
CA GLU A 166 19.54 18.43 9.11
C GLU A 166 18.18 18.27 8.44
N GLY A 167 17.26 17.63 9.12
CA GLY A 167 15.91 17.40 8.61
C GLY A 167 14.90 18.36 9.20
N PRO A 168 13.78 18.57 8.53
CA PRO A 168 12.70 19.38 9.05
C PRO A 168 12.15 18.75 10.34
N THR A 169 11.87 19.59 11.33
CA THR A 169 11.18 19.16 12.56
C THR A 169 9.72 18.79 12.28
N THR A 170 9.18 19.29 11.17
CA THR A 170 7.83 18.98 10.69
C THR A 170 7.81 18.82 9.17
N TRP A 171 6.92 17.98 8.67
CA TRP A 171 6.71 17.77 7.24
C TRP A 171 5.47 18.51 6.72
N MET A 172 5.14 19.66 7.32
CA MET A 172 3.87 20.36 7.06
C MET A 172 3.61 20.68 5.59
N ASN A 173 4.65 21.02 4.84
CA ASN A 173 4.53 21.38 3.42
C ASN A 173 4.87 20.25 2.45
N TRP A 174 5.20 19.06 3.00
CA TRP A 174 5.50 17.92 2.18
C TRP A 174 4.25 17.12 1.86
N PRO A 175 4.17 16.51 0.66
CA PRO A 175 3.12 15.56 0.36
C PRO A 175 3.27 14.30 1.22
N ALA A 176 2.20 13.53 1.34
CA ALA A 176 2.26 12.24 2.02
C ALA A 176 3.25 11.27 1.35
N VAL A 177 3.40 11.37 0.03
CA VAL A 177 4.39 10.63 -0.76
C VAL A 177 4.95 11.55 -1.85
N LEU A 178 6.26 11.63 -1.94
CA LEU A 178 6.96 12.24 -3.08
C LEU A 178 7.61 11.12 -3.90
N ILE A 179 7.39 11.13 -5.21
CA ILE A 179 8.00 10.17 -6.14
C ILE A 179 9.00 10.93 -7.00
N ASP A 180 10.26 10.54 -6.91
CA ASP A 180 11.32 11.03 -7.81
C ASP A 180 11.95 9.84 -8.52
N GLN A 181 11.93 9.84 -9.84
CA GLN A 181 12.32 8.71 -10.69
C GLN A 181 11.55 7.42 -10.30
N SER A 182 12.22 6.44 -9.72
CA SER A 182 11.62 5.17 -9.28
C SER A 182 11.47 5.05 -7.77
N PHE A 183 11.83 6.08 -7.01
CA PHE A 183 11.82 6.04 -5.55
C PHE A 183 10.63 6.79 -4.97
N ASN A 184 10.03 6.20 -3.96
CA ASN A 184 9.09 6.87 -3.08
C ASN A 184 9.85 7.42 -1.88
N LEU A 185 9.67 8.71 -1.61
CA LEU A 185 10.16 9.38 -0.42
C LEU A 185 8.97 9.68 0.47
N ILE A 186 8.98 9.11 1.65
CA ILE A 186 7.83 9.12 2.56
C ILE A 186 8.27 9.70 3.91
N PRO A 187 7.73 10.85 4.33
CA PRO A 187 7.98 11.38 5.68
C PRO A 187 7.53 10.37 6.74
N ASP A 188 8.38 10.03 7.71
CA ASP A 188 8.12 8.99 8.71
C ASP A 188 8.42 9.43 10.15
N GLY A 189 8.18 10.69 10.46
CA GLY A 189 8.46 11.29 11.75
C GLY A 189 9.39 12.48 11.63
N PRO A 190 9.66 13.19 12.72
CA PRO A 190 10.54 14.36 12.73
C PRO A 190 11.95 13.99 12.23
N GLY A 191 12.37 14.56 11.09
CA GLY A 191 13.66 14.27 10.46
C GLY A 191 13.85 12.85 9.96
N GLN A 192 12.79 12.03 9.89
CA GLN A 192 12.85 10.67 9.39
C GLN A 192 12.20 10.57 8.01
N LEU A 193 12.84 9.82 7.13
CA LEU A 193 12.38 9.59 5.76
C LEU A 193 12.49 8.10 5.42
N LEU A 194 11.41 7.52 4.95
CA LEU A 194 11.44 6.20 4.33
C LEU A 194 11.69 6.37 2.83
N LEU A 195 12.73 5.73 2.32
CA LEU A 195 13.10 5.69 0.91
C LEU A 195 12.89 4.27 0.38
N GLY A 196 12.08 4.11 -0.64
CA GLY A 196 11.84 2.78 -1.23
C GLY A 196 10.86 2.84 -2.40
N ALA A 197 10.61 1.74 -3.03
CA ALA A 197 11.26 0.46 -2.81
C ALA A 197 12.00 0.04 -4.08
N THR A 198 13.00 -0.83 -3.94
CA THR A 198 13.54 -1.54 -5.12
C THR A 198 12.47 -2.48 -5.68
N VAL A 199 12.64 -2.89 -6.92
CA VAL A 199 11.79 -3.88 -7.58
C VAL A 199 12.70 -4.92 -8.21
N GLU A 200 12.79 -6.10 -7.59
CA GLU A 200 13.72 -7.17 -7.94
C GLU A 200 12.93 -8.46 -8.26
N PRO A 201 12.44 -8.60 -9.51
CA PRO A 201 11.65 -9.76 -9.92
C PRO A 201 12.47 -11.06 -9.84
N GLY A 202 11.85 -12.11 -9.30
CA GLY A 202 12.48 -13.43 -9.19
C GLY A 202 13.53 -13.56 -8.09
N THR A 203 13.73 -12.53 -7.27
CA THR A 203 14.59 -12.58 -6.09
C THR A 203 13.75 -12.90 -4.86
N GLU A 204 14.17 -13.87 -4.07
CA GLU A 204 13.57 -14.18 -2.77
C GLU A 204 14.34 -13.45 -1.66
N ALA A 205 13.63 -13.11 -0.58
CA ALA A 205 14.29 -12.57 0.60
C ALA A 205 15.23 -13.65 1.17
N ALA A 206 16.44 -13.28 1.56
CA ALA A 206 17.29 -14.15 2.36
C ALA A 206 16.63 -14.34 3.74
N ASP A 207 16.63 -15.60 4.21
CA ASP A 207 16.13 -15.95 5.54
C ASP A 207 16.97 -15.32 6.67
#